data_d805392fc9ef1da715b334b5134b96a7
#
_entry.id   d805392fc9ef1da715b334b5134b96a7
#
_cell.length_a   1.000
_cell.length_b   1.000
_cell.length_c   1.000
_cell.angle_alpha   90.00
_cell.angle_beta   90.00
_cell.angle_gamma   90.00
#
_symmetry.space_group_name_H-M   'P 1'
#
loop_
_entity.id
_entity.type
_entity.pdbx_description
1 polymer ?
#
loop_
_entity_poly.entity_id
_entity_poly.type
_entity_poly.pdbx_seq_one_letter_code
_entity_poly.pdbx_strand_id
1 'polypeptide(L)'
;MSFLSLISAGILRRSGRFISIFTAIMLASLNVTLAAEPPIAGMPRLSTVAAPVQAPAFPPDTSFAPTPAVADTPTMARIRERGRILLGYRQSAVPFSYVDADDQPMGLAWALCQRVVTSLQQEMAMPELRVTPVRVIEQMRGPLVKGDAIDIDCAPSTVTASRGQQVAFSLPYYAANVRLMVRKGTGVASTDDLRGLRLAVVQGTTAERLVRARHARAGFQLLMARDYDEAFRMLRERRAQALALDDVLLEGLRATSKTPDAYRIVGAPLAKKSEHYALVLPKDDPGFKARVDAALAAIFRSGEMAQLQRQWFQAAIPPYGHRLAVEPSPETLTLWETGERPGKEQEASASSPTSGS
;
A
#
# COMPACT_ATOMS: atom_id res chain seq x y z
N MET A 1 59.81 33.32 0.25
CA MET A 1 60.00 33.54 1.67
C MET A 1 58.92 32.71 2.34
N SER A 2 59.10 31.42 2.55
CA SER A 2 59.66 30.67 3.70
C SER A 2 59.12 31.12 5.04
N PHE A 3 58.31 30.28 5.69
CA PHE A 3 58.64 29.67 6.98
C PHE A 3 57.71 28.47 7.28
N LEU A 4 58.36 27.30 7.35
CA LEU A 4 57.90 26.06 8.00
C LEU A 4 58.11 26.16 9.52
N SER A 5 57.28 25.46 10.30
CA SER A 5 57.68 24.72 11.54
C SER A 5 56.42 24.04 12.08
N LEU A 6 56.24 22.75 12.12
CA LEU A 6 56.81 21.63 12.88
C LEU A 6 56.50 21.64 14.38
N ILE A 7 56.11 20.46 14.85
CA ILE A 7 56.21 19.83 16.18
C ILE A 7 54.83 19.44 16.75
N SER A 8 54.50 18.27 17.23
CA SER A 8 55.14 16.99 17.46
C SER A 8 54.16 16.06 18.17
N ALA A 9 54.31 14.81 17.90
CA ALA A 9 53.71 13.62 18.48
C ALA A 9 53.48 13.62 20.00
N GLY A 10 52.38 12.93 20.41
CA GLY A 10 52.11 12.49 21.78
C GLY A 10 51.43 11.13 21.76
N ILE A 11 52.23 10.06 21.63
CA ILE A 11 51.83 8.68 21.86
C ILE A 11 51.73 8.46 23.37
N LEU A 12 50.55 8.02 23.84
CA LEU A 12 50.47 7.39 25.16
C LEU A 12 49.72 6.05 25.04
N ARG A 13 50.51 4.97 24.98
CA ARG A 13 50.09 3.59 25.24
C ARG A 13 49.70 3.48 26.71
N ARG A 14 48.52 2.93 26.99
CA ARG A 14 48.26 2.23 28.24
C ARG A 14 47.58 0.89 27.96
N SER A 15 48.41 -0.13 28.14
CA SER A 15 48.05 -1.54 28.29
C SER A 15 47.25 -1.76 29.58
N GLY A 16 46.22 -2.57 29.55
CA GLY A 16 45.51 -2.95 30.76
C GLY A 16 44.40 -4.01 30.55
N ARG A 17 44.81 -5.25 30.53
CA ARG A 17 44.16 -6.46 31.08
C ARG A 17 42.76 -6.83 30.59
N PHE A 18 42.72 -7.83 29.72
CA PHE A 18 41.64 -8.76 29.54
C PHE A 18 41.37 -9.54 30.84
N ILE A 19 40.15 -9.48 31.34
CA ILE A 19 39.63 -10.44 32.32
C ILE A 19 38.55 -11.23 31.61
N SER A 20 38.87 -12.48 31.24
CA SER A 20 37.94 -13.51 30.82
C SER A 20 37.18 -13.99 32.05
N ILE A 21 35.87 -13.76 32.08
CA ILE A 21 34.96 -14.42 33.03
C ILE A 21 34.24 -15.51 32.27
N PHE A 22 34.72 -16.74 32.38
CA PHE A 22 33.97 -17.94 32.05
C PHE A 22 32.91 -18.16 33.11
N THR A 23 31.65 -17.97 32.76
CA THR A 23 30.53 -18.40 33.61
C THR A 23 30.00 -19.74 33.09
N ALA A 24 30.31 -20.79 33.82
CA ALA A 24 29.76 -22.13 33.62
C ALA A 24 28.25 -22.11 33.93
N ILE A 25 27.39 -22.39 32.96
CA ILE A 25 25.97 -22.67 33.21
C ILE A 25 25.81 -24.16 33.45
N MET A 26 25.51 -24.51 34.70
CA MET A 26 25.07 -25.84 35.09
C MET A 26 23.73 -26.17 34.41
N LEU A 27 23.70 -27.26 33.66
CA LEU A 27 22.47 -27.94 33.25
C LEU A 27 21.88 -28.64 34.49
N ALA A 28 20.79 -28.13 35.02
CA ALA A 28 19.92 -28.83 35.91
C ALA A 28 18.88 -29.61 35.10
N SER A 29 19.05 -30.91 34.97
CA SER A 29 18.08 -31.83 34.39
C SER A 29 16.89 -31.98 35.34
N LEU A 30 15.74 -31.40 34.98
CA LEU A 30 14.48 -31.61 35.70
C LEU A 30 13.83 -32.90 35.13
N ASN A 31 13.95 -34.00 35.87
CA ASN A 31 13.16 -35.21 35.65
C ASN A 31 11.72 -34.94 36.09
N VAL A 32 10.81 -34.73 35.15
CA VAL A 32 9.37 -34.75 35.41
C VAL A 32 8.91 -36.19 35.33
N THR A 33 8.66 -36.77 36.50
CA THR A 33 8.00 -38.07 36.64
C THR A 33 6.52 -37.90 36.29
N LEU A 34 6.10 -38.52 35.18
CA LEU A 34 4.68 -38.60 34.82
C LEU A 34 4.01 -39.55 35.80
N ALA A 35 3.17 -39.01 36.67
CA ALA A 35 2.27 -39.83 37.51
C ALA A 35 1.11 -40.34 36.62
N ALA A 36 0.95 -41.67 36.57
CA ALA A 36 -0.16 -42.30 35.87
C ALA A 36 -1.47 -42.07 36.65
N GLU A 37 -2.48 -41.55 35.97
CA GLU A 37 -3.84 -41.48 36.52
C GLU A 37 -4.49 -42.87 36.59
N PRO A 38 -5.32 -43.14 37.64
CA PRO A 38 -6.01 -44.43 37.78
C PRO A 38 -7.17 -44.55 36.79
N PRO A 39 -7.54 -45.78 36.38
CA PRO A 39 -8.59 -46.01 35.39
C PRO A 39 -9.97 -45.72 35.97
N ILE A 40 -10.77 -44.93 35.27
CA ILE A 40 -12.18 -44.71 35.55
C ILE A 40 -12.96 -45.98 35.15
N ALA A 41 -13.50 -46.68 36.13
CA ALA A 41 -14.40 -47.81 35.95
C ALA A 41 -15.81 -47.30 35.58
N GLY A 42 -16.39 -47.85 34.53
CA GLY A 42 -17.85 -47.79 34.30
C GLY A 42 -18.32 -47.04 33.05
N MET A 43 -18.02 -47.59 31.87
CA MET A 43 -18.89 -47.31 30.70
C MET A 43 -19.24 -48.64 30.01
N PRO A 44 -20.54 -48.90 29.69
CA PRO A 44 -20.96 -50.10 29.01
C PRO A 44 -20.46 -50.14 27.58
N ARG A 45 -19.91 -51.26 27.16
CA ARG A 45 -19.53 -51.54 25.76
C ARG A 45 -20.79 -51.66 24.90
N LEU A 46 -21.03 -50.70 24.02
CA LEU A 46 -21.95 -50.85 22.90
C LEU A 46 -21.20 -51.55 21.77
N SER A 47 -21.42 -52.86 21.68
CA SER A 47 -21.12 -53.65 20.50
C SER A 47 -22.26 -53.45 19.50
N THR A 48 -22.03 -52.69 18.45
CA THR A 48 -22.80 -52.78 17.22
C THR A 48 -21.83 -52.63 16.05
N VAL A 49 -21.49 -53.75 15.50
CA VAL A 49 -20.81 -53.86 14.20
C VAL A 49 -21.84 -53.43 13.15
N ALA A 50 -21.76 -52.21 12.69
CA ALA A 50 -22.50 -51.77 11.49
C ALA A 50 -21.74 -52.26 10.27
N ALA A 51 -22.42 -53.00 9.40
CA ALA A 51 -21.92 -53.42 8.09
C ALA A 51 -21.45 -52.23 7.27
N PRO A 52 -20.40 -52.37 6.43
CA PRO A 52 -19.93 -51.28 5.59
C PRO A 52 -21.04 -50.91 4.57
N VAL A 53 -21.53 -49.67 4.67
CA VAL A 53 -22.37 -49.09 3.64
C VAL A 53 -21.50 -48.91 2.38
N GLN A 54 -21.78 -49.68 1.35
CA GLN A 54 -21.18 -49.48 0.04
C GLN A 54 -21.59 -48.13 -0.46
N ALA A 55 -20.58 -47.24 -0.62
CA ALA A 55 -20.76 -45.98 -1.31
C ALA A 55 -21.19 -46.28 -2.77
N PRO A 56 -22.14 -45.51 -3.32
CA PRO A 56 -22.53 -45.65 -4.74
C PRO A 56 -21.30 -45.40 -5.60
N ALA A 57 -20.98 -46.35 -6.49
CA ALA A 57 -19.96 -46.22 -7.48
C ALA A 57 -20.37 -45.08 -8.45
N PHE A 58 -19.66 -43.97 -8.40
CA PHE A 58 -19.74 -42.94 -9.44
C PHE A 58 -19.15 -43.51 -10.73
N PRO A 59 -19.81 -43.34 -11.89
CA PRO A 59 -19.25 -43.81 -13.15
C PRO A 59 -17.91 -43.06 -13.43
N PRO A 60 -16.86 -43.78 -13.81
CA PRO A 60 -15.64 -43.15 -14.30
C PRO A 60 -15.91 -42.71 -15.73
N ASP A 61 -16.24 -41.48 -15.98
CA ASP A 61 -16.00 -40.74 -17.23
C ASP A 61 -16.83 -39.42 -17.22
N THR A 62 -16.28 -38.42 -16.63
CA THR A 62 -16.39 -37.07 -17.20
C THR A 62 -14.95 -36.61 -17.38
N SER A 63 -14.41 -36.91 -18.53
CA SER A 63 -13.27 -36.21 -19.12
C SER A 63 -13.64 -34.72 -19.10
N PHE A 64 -13.23 -34.01 -18.05
CA PHE A 64 -13.15 -32.56 -18.13
C PHE A 64 -12.14 -32.25 -19.21
N ALA A 65 -12.62 -31.95 -20.42
CA ALA A 65 -11.78 -31.34 -21.43
C ALA A 65 -11.05 -30.17 -20.74
N PRO A 66 -9.74 -30.07 -20.82
CA PRO A 66 -9.01 -28.97 -20.24
C PRO A 66 -9.65 -27.69 -20.80
N THR A 67 -10.14 -26.82 -19.92
CA THR A 67 -10.58 -25.49 -20.31
C THR A 67 -9.48 -24.91 -21.19
N PRO A 68 -9.76 -24.42 -22.41
CA PRO A 68 -8.73 -23.93 -23.30
C PRO A 68 -7.91 -22.91 -22.54
N ALA A 69 -6.59 -23.13 -22.50
CA ALA A 69 -5.67 -22.25 -21.81
C ALA A 69 -5.86 -20.86 -22.40
N VAL A 70 -6.32 -19.92 -21.59
CA VAL A 70 -6.48 -18.53 -22.02
C VAL A 70 -5.10 -18.04 -22.42
N ALA A 71 -4.97 -17.51 -23.65
CA ALA A 71 -3.69 -17.06 -24.16
C ALA A 71 -3.08 -15.99 -23.24
N ASP A 72 -1.80 -16.11 -22.93
CA ASP A 72 -1.08 -15.11 -22.16
C ASP A 72 -1.13 -13.75 -22.88
N THR A 73 -1.32 -12.71 -22.11
CA THR A 73 -1.14 -11.34 -22.61
C THR A 73 0.36 -10.99 -22.65
N PRO A 74 0.77 -9.90 -23.30
CA PRO A 74 2.18 -9.50 -23.35
C PRO A 74 2.84 -9.43 -21.96
N THR A 75 2.14 -8.88 -20.97
CA THR A 75 2.65 -8.82 -19.59
C THR A 75 2.71 -10.21 -18.95
N MET A 76 1.69 -11.05 -19.14
CA MET A 76 1.68 -12.41 -18.62
C MET A 76 2.78 -13.27 -19.24
N ALA A 77 3.04 -13.14 -20.53
CA ALA A 77 4.15 -13.81 -21.20
C ALA A 77 5.50 -13.44 -20.57
N ARG A 78 5.75 -12.16 -20.33
CA ARG A 78 6.96 -11.71 -19.62
C ARG A 78 7.05 -12.24 -18.19
N ILE A 79 5.93 -12.26 -17.46
CA ILE A 79 5.87 -12.82 -16.11
C ILE A 79 6.21 -14.31 -16.13
N ARG A 80 5.65 -15.06 -17.07
CA ARG A 80 5.90 -16.49 -17.27
C ARG A 80 7.38 -16.77 -17.56
N GLU A 81 7.96 -16.05 -18.52
CA GLU A 81 9.36 -16.18 -18.88
C GLU A 81 10.30 -15.91 -17.69
N ARG A 82 9.99 -14.89 -16.88
CA ARG A 82 10.81 -14.54 -15.70
C ARG A 82 10.55 -15.44 -14.48
N GLY A 83 9.45 -16.19 -14.43
CA GLY A 83 9.00 -16.95 -13.26
C GLY A 83 8.70 -16.07 -12.04
N ARG A 84 8.49 -14.76 -12.24
CA ARG A 84 8.21 -13.78 -11.18
C ARG A 84 7.41 -12.60 -11.69
N ILE A 85 6.61 -12.00 -10.79
CA ILE A 85 5.90 -10.74 -11.01
C ILE A 85 6.56 -9.61 -10.20
N LEU A 86 6.74 -8.45 -10.81
CA LEU A 86 7.38 -7.28 -10.22
C LEU A 86 6.30 -6.32 -9.71
N LEU A 87 6.18 -6.17 -8.38
CA LEU A 87 5.19 -5.33 -7.74
C LEU A 87 5.84 -4.08 -7.16
N GLY A 88 5.42 -2.90 -7.66
CA GLY A 88 5.84 -1.62 -7.13
C GLY A 88 5.18 -1.30 -5.79
N TYR A 89 5.93 -0.80 -4.81
CA TYR A 89 5.41 -0.37 -3.51
C TYR A 89 5.96 0.98 -3.06
N ARG A 90 5.27 1.64 -2.13
CA ARG A 90 5.75 2.85 -1.43
C ARG A 90 6.32 2.47 -0.09
N GLN A 91 7.23 3.30 0.40
CA GLN A 91 7.83 3.08 1.72
C GLN A 91 6.98 3.64 2.87
N SER A 92 6.16 4.65 2.62
CA SER A 92 5.48 5.41 3.69
C SER A 92 4.05 5.84 3.39
N ALA A 93 3.38 5.21 2.43
CA ALA A 93 1.97 5.50 2.10
C ALA A 93 0.99 4.72 2.99
N VAL A 94 1.09 4.91 4.31
CA VAL A 94 0.18 4.27 5.30
C VAL A 94 -1.25 4.78 5.10
N PRO A 95 -2.26 3.89 5.08
CA PRO A 95 -2.24 2.44 5.29
C PRO A 95 -2.25 1.59 3.99
N PHE A 96 -1.94 2.17 2.84
CA PHE A 96 -2.11 1.51 1.53
C PHE A 96 -0.89 0.72 1.08
N SER A 97 0.30 1.32 1.19
CA SER A 97 1.56 0.75 0.73
C SER A 97 2.69 1.34 1.54
N TYR A 98 3.27 0.55 2.42
CA TYR A 98 4.36 0.96 3.30
C TYR A 98 5.16 -0.28 3.72
N VAL A 99 6.18 -0.12 4.57
CA VAL A 99 7.00 -1.24 5.02
C VAL A 99 6.86 -1.49 6.51
N ASP A 100 7.05 -2.74 6.90
CA ASP A 100 7.18 -3.14 8.30
C ASP A 100 8.59 -2.88 8.86
N ALA A 101 8.88 -3.45 10.04
CA ALA A 101 10.19 -3.32 10.69
C ALA A 101 11.32 -4.08 9.96
N ASP A 102 10.97 -5.05 9.13
CA ASP A 102 11.88 -5.89 8.34
C ASP A 102 11.94 -5.44 6.86
N ASP A 103 11.53 -4.18 6.57
CA ASP A 103 11.43 -3.60 5.24
C ASP A 103 10.53 -4.39 4.25
N GLN A 104 9.57 -5.20 4.77
CA GLN A 104 8.64 -5.92 3.92
C GLN A 104 7.41 -5.07 3.57
N PRO A 105 7.00 -5.05 2.29
CA PRO A 105 5.83 -4.28 1.88
C PRO A 105 4.53 -4.79 2.48
N MET A 106 3.68 -3.86 2.92
CA MET A 106 2.35 -4.15 3.44
C MET A 106 1.37 -3.01 3.17
N GLY A 107 0.11 -3.19 3.60
CA GLY A 107 -0.97 -2.22 3.45
C GLY A 107 -2.07 -2.68 2.51
N LEU A 108 -3.15 -1.90 2.42
CA LEU A 108 -4.34 -2.26 1.65
C LEU A 108 -4.03 -2.52 0.17
N ALA A 109 -3.33 -1.59 -0.50
CA ALA A 109 -3.02 -1.73 -1.92
C ALA A 109 -2.08 -2.91 -2.20
N TRP A 110 -1.11 -3.13 -1.30
CA TRP A 110 -0.25 -4.31 -1.37
C TRP A 110 -1.05 -5.61 -1.21
N ALA A 111 -1.95 -5.67 -0.23
CA ALA A 111 -2.82 -6.82 -0.01
C ALA A 111 -3.72 -7.11 -1.24
N LEU A 112 -4.27 -6.07 -1.88
CA LEU A 112 -5.02 -6.23 -3.14
C LEU A 112 -4.15 -6.82 -4.25
N CYS A 113 -2.92 -6.33 -4.43
CA CYS A 113 -2.00 -6.89 -5.40
C CYS A 113 -1.67 -8.37 -5.12
N GLN A 114 -1.50 -8.75 -3.86
CA GLN A 114 -1.28 -10.16 -3.51
C GLN A 114 -2.46 -11.05 -3.92
N ARG A 115 -3.72 -10.59 -3.77
CA ARG A 115 -4.92 -11.29 -4.24
C ARG A 115 -4.93 -11.41 -5.77
N VAL A 116 -4.57 -10.32 -6.46
CA VAL A 116 -4.42 -10.32 -7.92
C VAL A 116 -3.37 -11.37 -8.33
N VAL A 117 -2.22 -11.42 -7.66
CA VAL A 117 -1.18 -12.43 -7.94
C VAL A 117 -1.72 -13.84 -7.74
N THR A 118 -2.47 -14.10 -6.66
CA THR A 118 -3.07 -15.42 -6.43
C THR A 118 -4.02 -15.82 -7.58
N SER A 119 -4.83 -14.88 -8.07
CA SER A 119 -5.69 -15.10 -9.23
C SER A 119 -4.88 -15.41 -10.49
N LEU A 120 -3.81 -14.67 -10.74
CA LEU A 120 -2.91 -14.90 -11.88
C LEU A 120 -2.16 -16.24 -11.77
N GLN A 121 -1.72 -16.64 -10.58
CA GLN A 121 -1.10 -17.96 -10.34
C GLN A 121 -2.04 -19.10 -10.76
N GLN A 122 -3.31 -19.00 -10.42
CA GLN A 122 -4.33 -19.98 -10.79
C GLN A 122 -4.59 -19.98 -12.30
N GLU A 123 -4.81 -18.83 -12.91
CA GLU A 123 -5.11 -18.69 -14.34
C GLU A 123 -3.92 -19.15 -15.21
N MET A 124 -2.71 -18.79 -14.82
CA MET A 124 -1.48 -19.13 -15.54
C MET A 124 -0.98 -20.56 -15.25
N ALA A 125 -1.62 -21.29 -14.32
CA ALA A 125 -1.13 -22.57 -13.80
C ALA A 125 0.34 -22.49 -13.32
N MET A 126 0.69 -21.42 -12.60
CA MET A 126 2.03 -21.15 -12.07
C MET A 126 1.99 -20.99 -10.53
N PRO A 127 1.79 -22.08 -9.76
CA PRO A 127 1.72 -21.99 -8.31
C PRO A 127 3.02 -21.46 -7.67
N GLU A 128 4.16 -21.66 -8.33
CA GLU A 128 5.49 -21.21 -7.89
C GLU A 128 5.86 -19.79 -8.36
N LEU A 129 4.90 -19.05 -8.94
CA LEU A 129 5.14 -17.65 -9.34
C LEU A 129 5.55 -16.80 -8.14
N ARG A 130 6.76 -16.26 -8.20
CA ARG A 130 7.33 -15.45 -7.12
C ARG A 130 6.97 -13.98 -7.27
N VAL A 131 6.70 -13.33 -6.14
CA VAL A 131 6.58 -11.87 -6.07
C VAL A 131 7.95 -11.26 -5.81
N THR A 132 8.31 -10.25 -6.60
CA THR A 132 9.50 -9.43 -6.36
C THR A 132 9.05 -7.99 -6.10
N PRO A 133 9.18 -7.50 -4.86
CA PRO A 133 8.84 -6.12 -4.53
C PRO A 133 9.88 -5.16 -5.10
N VAL A 134 9.41 -4.03 -5.62
CA VAL A 134 10.26 -2.95 -6.17
C VAL A 134 9.84 -1.63 -5.52
N ARG A 135 10.78 -0.94 -4.87
CA ARG A 135 10.49 0.36 -4.27
C ARG A 135 10.26 1.43 -5.34
N VAL A 136 9.17 2.17 -5.22
CA VAL A 136 8.75 3.20 -6.18
C VAL A 136 8.43 4.50 -5.46
N ILE A 137 8.94 5.62 -5.93
CA ILE A 137 8.52 6.96 -5.51
C ILE A 137 7.43 7.49 -6.45
N GLU A 138 6.67 8.49 -6.00
CA GLU A 138 5.43 8.93 -6.64
C GLU A 138 5.61 9.35 -8.12
N GLN A 139 6.68 10.03 -8.44
CA GLN A 139 6.99 10.49 -9.79
C GLN A 139 7.47 9.38 -10.73
N MET A 140 7.97 8.26 -10.20
CA MET A 140 8.55 7.16 -10.98
C MET A 140 7.56 6.07 -11.37
N ARG A 141 6.35 6.04 -10.79
CA ARG A 141 5.34 4.99 -11.06
C ARG A 141 5.06 4.79 -12.56
N GLY A 142 4.81 5.88 -13.29
CA GLY A 142 4.55 5.82 -14.74
C GLY A 142 5.74 5.33 -15.56
N PRO A 143 6.92 5.96 -15.41
CA PRO A 143 8.14 5.51 -16.09
C PRO A 143 8.49 4.04 -15.83
N LEU A 144 8.37 3.54 -14.57
CA LEU A 144 8.72 2.18 -14.23
C LEU A 144 7.74 1.15 -14.80
N VAL A 145 6.43 1.44 -14.80
CA VAL A 145 5.43 0.58 -15.45
C VAL A 145 5.62 0.58 -16.96
N LYS A 146 5.81 1.75 -17.57
CA LYS A 146 6.02 1.87 -19.03
C LYS A 146 7.30 1.18 -19.51
N GLY A 147 8.33 1.18 -18.69
CA GLY A 147 9.63 0.56 -18.99
C GLY A 147 9.74 -0.90 -18.53
N ASP A 148 8.64 -1.57 -18.18
CA ASP A 148 8.57 -2.97 -17.74
C ASP A 148 9.45 -3.30 -16.50
N ALA A 149 9.84 -2.25 -15.76
CA ALA A 149 10.60 -2.39 -14.51
C ALA A 149 9.70 -2.83 -13.34
N ILE A 150 8.39 -2.62 -13.45
CA ILE A 150 7.35 -3.18 -12.59
C ILE A 150 6.15 -3.57 -13.46
N ASP A 151 5.44 -4.63 -13.07
CA ASP A 151 4.24 -5.09 -13.76
C ASP A 151 2.97 -4.41 -13.22
N ILE A 152 2.92 -4.15 -11.90
CA ILE A 152 1.82 -3.48 -11.22
C ILE A 152 2.41 -2.50 -10.18
N ASP A 153 1.95 -1.25 -10.16
CA ASP A 153 2.22 -0.33 -9.04
C ASP A 153 1.13 -0.48 -7.97
N CYS A 154 1.49 -1.09 -6.85
CA CYS A 154 0.61 -1.48 -5.73
C CYS A 154 0.56 -0.38 -4.67
N ALA A 155 0.04 0.79 -5.04
CA ALA A 155 0.09 1.98 -4.20
C ALA A 155 -1.13 2.90 -4.44
N PRO A 156 -1.39 3.88 -3.55
CA PRO A 156 -2.50 4.82 -3.71
C PRO A 156 -2.20 5.78 -4.87
N SER A 157 -2.60 5.40 -6.07
CA SER A 157 -2.35 6.18 -7.28
C SER A 157 -3.65 6.76 -7.83
N THR A 158 -3.81 8.09 -7.73
CA THR A 158 -5.00 8.80 -8.22
C THR A 158 -5.15 8.63 -9.74
N VAL A 159 -6.32 8.19 -10.16
CA VAL A 159 -6.74 8.15 -11.57
C VAL A 159 -6.87 9.58 -12.11
N THR A 160 -6.10 9.91 -13.13
CA THR A 160 -6.22 11.19 -13.83
C THR A 160 -6.10 11.00 -15.34
N ALA A 161 -6.75 11.85 -16.13
CA ALA A 161 -6.66 11.80 -17.60
C ALA A 161 -5.23 11.92 -18.10
N SER A 162 -4.42 12.81 -17.50
CA SER A 162 -3.01 13.00 -17.90
C SER A 162 -2.14 11.76 -17.64
N ARG A 163 -2.33 11.07 -16.50
CA ARG A 163 -1.63 9.79 -16.22
C ARG A 163 -2.12 8.67 -17.13
N GLY A 164 -3.43 8.65 -17.43
CA GLY A 164 -4.04 7.68 -18.35
C GLY A 164 -3.53 7.74 -19.80
N GLN A 165 -2.83 8.82 -20.16
CA GLN A 165 -2.11 8.89 -21.44
C GLN A 165 -0.87 7.99 -21.47
N GLN A 166 -0.29 7.65 -20.31
CA GLN A 166 0.96 6.91 -20.21
C GLN A 166 0.80 5.51 -19.61
N VAL A 167 -0.22 5.30 -18.78
CA VAL A 167 -0.47 4.05 -18.04
C VAL A 167 -1.94 3.69 -18.07
N ALA A 168 -2.27 2.43 -17.80
CA ALA A 168 -3.63 2.00 -17.48
C ALA A 168 -3.86 2.01 -15.96
N PHE A 169 -5.10 2.07 -15.57
CA PHE A 169 -5.54 1.96 -14.17
C PHE A 169 -6.50 0.79 -14.01
N SER A 170 -6.39 0.07 -12.92
CA SER A 170 -7.37 -0.93 -12.50
C SER A 170 -8.73 -0.29 -12.18
N LEU A 171 -9.71 -1.11 -11.79
CA LEU A 171 -10.87 -0.65 -11.04
C LEU A 171 -10.40 0.17 -9.83
N PRO A 172 -11.03 1.31 -9.53
CA PRO A 172 -10.69 2.09 -8.35
C PRO A 172 -11.14 1.38 -7.08
N TYR A 173 -10.35 1.52 -6.01
CA TYR A 173 -10.61 0.83 -4.75
C TYR A 173 -10.78 1.76 -3.55
N TYR A 174 -10.51 3.06 -3.69
CA TYR A 174 -10.63 4.05 -2.60
C TYR A 174 -10.87 5.45 -3.14
N ALA A 175 -11.59 6.29 -2.39
CA ALA A 175 -11.82 7.71 -2.67
C ALA A 175 -11.23 8.57 -1.55
N ALA A 176 -10.41 9.56 -1.90
CA ALA A 176 -9.70 10.44 -0.99
C ALA A 176 -9.85 11.91 -1.39
N ASN A 177 -9.51 12.83 -0.51
CA ASN A 177 -9.54 14.27 -0.77
C ASN A 177 -8.22 14.93 -0.40
N VAL A 178 -7.68 15.78 -1.24
CA VAL A 178 -6.49 16.57 -0.89
C VAL A 178 -6.84 17.63 0.12
N ARG A 179 -6.15 17.64 1.26
CA ARG A 179 -6.31 18.58 2.36
C ARG A 179 -4.96 19.08 2.89
N LEU A 180 -4.97 19.85 3.95
CA LEU A 180 -3.77 20.36 4.61
C LEU A 180 -3.60 19.71 5.99
N MET A 181 -2.38 19.33 6.33
CA MET A 181 -1.97 19.05 7.69
C MET A 181 -1.10 20.18 8.21
N VAL A 182 -1.36 20.58 9.46
CA VAL A 182 -0.60 21.61 10.17
C VAL A 182 -0.27 21.14 11.59
N ARG A 183 0.70 21.79 12.21
CA ARG A 183 0.92 21.61 13.66
C ARG A 183 -0.20 22.31 14.43
N LYS A 184 -0.63 21.73 15.57
CA LYS A 184 -1.55 22.43 16.48
C LYS A 184 -0.94 23.74 16.94
N GLY A 185 -1.78 24.75 17.15
CA GLY A 185 -1.36 26.08 17.58
C GLY A 185 -0.91 27.03 16.44
N THR A 186 -0.90 26.55 15.18
CA THR A 186 -0.75 27.45 14.03
C THR A 186 -2.11 28.10 13.71
N GLY A 187 -2.12 29.35 13.27
CA GLY A 187 -3.34 30.03 12.79
C GLY A 187 -3.83 29.56 11.42
N VAL A 188 -3.19 28.57 10.81
CA VAL A 188 -3.50 28.09 9.46
C VAL A 188 -4.72 27.17 9.49
N ALA A 189 -5.75 27.53 8.74
CA ALA A 189 -6.97 26.75 8.54
C ALA A 189 -7.24 26.47 7.04
N SER A 190 -6.63 27.22 6.13
CA SER A 190 -6.78 27.10 4.67
C SER A 190 -5.50 27.47 3.93
N THR A 191 -5.50 27.38 2.61
CA THR A 191 -4.39 27.86 1.77
C THR A 191 -4.23 29.38 1.84
N ASP A 192 -5.28 30.13 2.12
CA ASP A 192 -5.26 31.59 2.14
C ASP A 192 -4.50 32.13 3.37
N ASP A 193 -4.44 31.36 4.45
CA ASP A 193 -3.67 31.66 5.65
C ASP A 193 -2.16 31.41 5.50
N LEU A 194 -1.73 30.89 4.36
CA LEU A 194 -0.33 30.52 4.10
C LEU A 194 0.50 31.67 3.49
N ARG A 195 -0.02 32.86 3.33
CA ARG A 195 0.72 34.00 2.76
C ARG A 195 2.05 34.21 3.47
N GLY A 196 3.14 34.19 2.69
CA GLY A 196 4.51 34.30 3.21
C GLY A 196 5.05 33.06 3.93
N LEU A 197 4.22 32.04 4.12
CA LEU A 197 4.61 30.78 4.77
C LEU A 197 5.04 29.72 3.76
N ARG A 198 5.58 28.59 4.26
CA ARG A 198 6.06 27.48 3.43
C ARG A 198 5.12 26.29 3.53
N LEU A 199 4.75 25.76 2.37
CA LEU A 199 3.89 24.58 2.21
C LEU A 199 4.71 23.44 1.59
N ALA A 200 4.82 22.33 2.32
CA ALA A 200 5.43 21.11 1.80
C ALA A 200 4.45 20.33 0.92
N VAL A 201 4.96 19.75 -0.16
CA VAL A 201 4.19 18.89 -1.05
C VAL A 201 5.11 17.88 -1.74
N VAL A 202 4.60 16.67 -2.04
CA VAL A 202 5.39 15.62 -2.69
C VAL A 202 5.30 15.75 -4.21
N GLN A 203 6.45 15.65 -4.86
CA GLN A 203 6.56 15.72 -6.33
C GLN A 203 5.76 14.59 -7.02
N GLY A 204 5.15 14.90 -8.15
CA GLY A 204 4.40 13.94 -8.96
C GLY A 204 3.02 13.58 -8.38
N THR A 205 2.55 14.27 -7.33
CA THR A 205 1.22 14.09 -6.75
C THR A 205 0.19 15.05 -7.36
N THR A 206 -1.09 14.72 -7.22
CA THR A 206 -2.19 15.62 -7.54
C THR A 206 -2.25 16.79 -6.57
N ALA A 207 -1.86 16.59 -5.32
CA ALA A 207 -1.70 17.64 -4.32
C ALA A 207 -0.72 18.72 -4.81
N GLU A 208 0.43 18.33 -5.38
CA GLU A 208 1.36 19.29 -5.99
C GLU A 208 0.68 20.14 -7.06
N ARG A 209 -0.06 19.53 -7.98
CA ARG A 209 -0.78 20.24 -9.05
C ARG A 209 -1.79 21.23 -8.47
N LEU A 210 -2.56 20.82 -7.45
CA LEU A 210 -3.59 21.65 -6.82
C LEU A 210 -3.01 22.85 -6.07
N VAL A 211 -1.89 22.67 -5.36
CA VAL A 211 -1.25 23.77 -4.63
C VAL A 211 -0.48 24.70 -5.56
N ARG A 212 0.14 24.18 -6.64
CA ARG A 212 0.77 25.03 -7.68
C ARG A 212 -0.23 25.97 -8.34
N ALA A 213 -1.45 25.50 -8.61
CA ALA A 213 -2.50 26.33 -9.18
C ALA A 213 -2.95 27.49 -8.24
N ARG A 214 -2.67 27.38 -6.94
CA ARG A 214 -3.08 28.36 -5.91
C ARG A 214 -1.94 29.26 -5.44
N HIS A 215 -0.69 28.81 -5.55
CA HIS A 215 0.44 29.41 -4.86
C HIS A 215 0.67 30.87 -5.27
N ALA A 216 0.55 31.20 -6.54
CA ALA A 216 0.75 32.57 -7.02
C ALA A 216 -0.25 33.57 -6.40
N ARG A 217 -1.53 33.16 -6.26
CA ARG A 217 -2.58 34.00 -5.66
C ARG A 217 -2.49 34.02 -4.14
N ALA A 218 -2.25 32.87 -3.51
CA ALA A 218 -2.22 32.75 -2.06
C ALA A 218 -0.89 33.24 -1.45
N GLY A 219 0.19 33.35 -2.24
CA GLY A 219 1.46 33.95 -1.83
C GLY A 219 2.28 33.11 -0.85
N PHE A 220 2.13 31.78 -0.83
CA PHE A 220 2.98 30.87 -0.08
C PHE A 220 4.16 30.35 -0.91
N GLN A 221 5.19 29.84 -0.22
CA GLN A 221 6.34 29.21 -0.86
C GLN A 221 6.16 27.69 -0.88
N LEU A 222 6.46 27.02 -2.00
CA LEU A 222 6.41 25.56 -2.11
C LEU A 222 7.75 24.96 -1.75
N LEU A 223 7.72 23.97 -0.84
CA LEU A 223 8.84 23.07 -0.57
C LEU A 223 8.52 21.71 -1.17
N MET A 224 9.34 21.29 -2.13
CA MET A 224 9.17 20.02 -2.84
C MET A 224 9.86 18.90 -2.07
N ALA A 225 9.12 17.85 -1.76
CA ALA A 225 9.62 16.63 -1.15
C ALA A 225 9.62 15.48 -2.18
N ARG A 226 10.53 14.51 -2.00
CA ARG A 226 10.63 13.33 -2.87
C ARG A 226 9.58 12.27 -2.54
N ASP A 227 9.25 12.16 -1.25
CA ASP A 227 8.34 11.16 -0.70
C ASP A 227 7.56 11.72 0.50
N TYR A 228 6.63 10.93 1.02
CA TYR A 228 5.75 11.36 2.12
C TYR A 228 6.52 11.56 3.43
N ASP A 229 7.55 10.76 3.71
CA ASP A 229 8.37 10.90 4.92
C ASP A 229 9.14 12.21 4.91
N GLU A 230 9.74 12.57 3.78
CA GLU A 230 10.44 13.85 3.64
C GLU A 230 9.48 15.03 3.80
N ALA A 231 8.30 14.98 3.19
CA ALA A 231 7.30 16.02 3.33
C ALA A 231 6.83 16.18 4.78
N PHE A 232 6.55 15.08 5.45
CA PHE A 232 6.16 15.11 6.86
C PHE A 232 7.31 15.54 7.78
N ARG A 233 8.55 15.16 7.48
CA ARG A 233 9.73 15.63 8.20
C ARG A 233 9.88 17.14 8.09
N MET A 234 9.64 17.75 6.90
CA MET A 234 9.66 19.21 6.74
C MET A 234 8.64 19.90 7.66
N LEU A 235 7.44 19.34 7.81
CA LEU A 235 6.42 19.85 8.75
C LEU A 235 6.85 19.68 10.22
N ARG A 236 7.38 18.52 10.56
CA ARG A 236 7.85 18.18 11.91
C ARG A 236 8.99 19.07 12.36
N GLU A 237 9.96 19.33 11.49
CA GLU A 237 11.12 20.19 11.74
C GLU A 237 10.81 21.71 11.58
N ARG A 238 9.54 22.07 11.38
CA ARG A 238 9.10 23.48 11.17
C ARG A 238 9.73 24.15 9.95
N ARG A 239 10.26 23.38 9.01
CA ARG A 239 10.72 23.87 7.71
C ARG A 239 9.53 24.30 6.84
N ALA A 240 8.40 23.60 6.97
CA ALA A 240 7.10 23.96 6.42
C ALA A 240 6.08 24.22 7.54
N GLN A 241 5.12 25.10 7.31
CA GLN A 241 4.00 25.40 8.21
C GLN A 241 2.79 24.51 7.93
N ALA A 242 2.68 24.01 6.71
CA ALA A 242 1.66 23.06 6.29
C ALA A 242 2.24 21.99 5.35
N LEU A 243 1.53 20.88 5.24
CA LEU A 243 1.75 19.79 4.28
C LEU A 243 0.44 19.56 3.53
N ALA A 244 0.48 19.59 2.19
CA ALA A 244 -0.67 19.24 1.35
C ALA A 244 -0.53 17.81 0.85
N LEU A 245 -1.55 16.97 1.11
CA LEU A 245 -1.64 15.59 0.69
C LEU A 245 -3.09 15.09 0.82
N ASP A 246 -3.36 13.90 0.34
CA ASP A 246 -4.65 13.24 0.53
C ASP A 246 -4.94 13.01 2.02
N ASP A 247 -6.16 13.29 2.45
CA ASP A 247 -6.59 13.30 3.85
C ASP A 247 -6.28 11.98 4.57
N VAL A 248 -6.53 10.86 3.93
CA VAL A 248 -6.25 9.52 4.48
C VAL A 248 -4.74 9.27 4.63
N LEU A 249 -3.90 9.75 3.72
CA LEU A 249 -2.44 9.65 3.83
C LEU A 249 -1.90 10.58 4.91
N LEU A 250 -2.48 11.78 5.03
CA LEU A 250 -2.20 12.70 6.15
C LEU A 250 -2.53 12.04 7.49
N GLU A 251 -3.66 11.35 7.58
CA GLU A 251 -4.04 10.62 8.79
C GLU A 251 -3.05 9.47 9.10
N GLY A 252 -2.61 8.74 8.07
CA GLY A 252 -1.58 7.72 8.19
C GLY A 252 -0.27 8.28 8.77
N LEU A 253 0.23 9.38 8.21
CA LEU A 253 1.44 10.06 8.71
C LEU A 253 1.27 10.58 10.13
N ARG A 254 0.08 11.12 10.47
CA ARG A 254 -0.26 11.59 11.81
C ARG A 254 -0.25 10.43 12.80
N ALA A 255 -0.98 9.37 12.50
CA ALA A 255 -1.16 8.23 13.40
C ALA A 255 0.14 7.48 13.68
N THR A 256 1.05 7.40 12.70
CA THR A 256 2.37 6.74 12.84
C THR A 256 3.44 7.65 13.45
N SER A 257 3.13 8.91 13.71
CA SER A 257 4.02 9.87 14.37
C SER A 257 4.22 9.55 15.84
N LYS A 258 5.40 9.87 16.39
CA LYS A 258 5.66 9.81 17.84
C LYS A 258 4.79 10.78 18.64
N THR A 259 4.22 11.80 18.00
CA THR A 259 3.40 12.86 18.64
C THR A 259 2.16 13.14 17.78
N PRO A 260 1.22 12.18 17.62
CA PRO A 260 0.07 12.33 16.71
C PRO A 260 -0.80 13.54 17.08
N ASP A 261 -0.91 13.84 18.38
CA ASP A 261 -1.68 14.97 18.90
C ASP A 261 -1.07 16.35 18.60
N ALA A 262 0.16 16.40 18.12
CA ALA A 262 0.80 17.66 17.72
C ALA A 262 0.30 18.18 16.35
N TYR A 263 -0.47 17.39 15.62
CA TYR A 263 -0.92 17.69 14.25
C TYR A 263 -2.44 17.68 14.14
N ARG A 264 -2.95 18.39 13.14
CA ARG A 264 -4.36 18.37 12.75
C ARG A 264 -4.49 18.52 11.24
N ILE A 265 -5.49 17.88 10.67
CA ILE A 265 -5.91 18.05 9.28
C ILE A 265 -6.94 19.16 9.25
N VAL A 266 -6.75 20.14 8.37
CA VAL A 266 -7.54 21.39 8.34
C VAL A 266 -8.03 21.69 6.92
N GLY A 267 -9.00 22.62 6.86
CA GLY A 267 -9.56 23.16 5.64
C GLY A 267 -10.52 22.20 4.92
N ALA A 268 -11.25 22.74 3.96
CA ALA A 268 -12.04 21.97 3.02
C ALA A 268 -11.12 21.25 2.01
N PRO A 269 -11.62 20.23 1.32
CA PRO A 269 -10.92 19.63 0.20
C PRO A 269 -10.45 20.67 -0.82
N LEU A 270 -9.19 20.52 -1.30
CA LEU A 270 -8.63 21.44 -2.28
C LEU A 270 -9.20 21.23 -3.70
N ALA A 271 -9.90 20.13 -3.94
CA ALA A 271 -10.63 19.85 -5.17
C ALA A 271 -12.12 19.67 -4.87
N LYS A 272 -12.98 19.96 -5.85
CA LYS A 272 -14.44 19.78 -5.71
C LYS A 272 -14.87 18.33 -5.77
N LYS A 273 -14.07 17.47 -6.45
CA LYS A 273 -14.32 16.03 -6.60
C LYS A 273 -13.26 15.27 -5.86
N SER A 274 -13.63 14.17 -5.25
CA SER A 274 -12.70 13.23 -4.64
C SER A 274 -11.77 12.62 -5.68
N GLU A 275 -10.63 12.16 -5.24
CA GLU A 275 -9.63 11.46 -6.04
C GLU A 275 -9.79 9.96 -5.84
N HIS A 276 -9.86 9.19 -6.92
CA HIS A 276 -9.99 7.74 -6.86
C HIS A 276 -8.64 7.07 -7.00
N TYR A 277 -8.29 6.20 -6.06
CA TYR A 277 -7.09 5.38 -6.12
C TYR A 277 -7.33 4.09 -6.89
N ALA A 278 -6.38 3.77 -7.76
CA ALA A 278 -6.34 2.52 -8.51
C ALA A 278 -4.88 1.98 -8.56
N LEU A 279 -4.74 0.70 -8.86
CA LEU A 279 -3.45 0.12 -9.21
C LEU A 279 -3.03 0.63 -10.60
N VAL A 280 -1.72 0.84 -10.80
CA VAL A 280 -1.21 1.31 -12.10
C VAL A 280 -0.66 0.12 -12.88
N LEU A 281 -1.03 0.03 -14.15
CA LEU A 281 -0.81 -1.10 -15.03
C LEU A 281 -0.19 -0.63 -16.36
N PRO A 282 0.46 -1.53 -17.13
CA PRO A 282 0.88 -1.27 -18.49
C PRO A 282 -0.31 -0.81 -19.35
N LYS A 283 -0.12 0.27 -20.11
CA LYS A 283 -1.19 0.86 -20.94
C LYS A 283 -1.56 -0.02 -22.12
N ASP A 284 -0.53 -0.62 -22.74
CA ASP A 284 -0.67 -1.31 -24.02
C ASP A 284 -1.03 -2.79 -23.85
N ASP A 285 -1.52 -3.19 -22.64
CA ASP A 285 -1.97 -4.55 -22.35
C ASP A 285 -3.39 -4.52 -21.73
N PRO A 286 -4.44 -4.28 -22.53
CA PRO A 286 -5.82 -4.29 -22.05
C PRO A 286 -6.26 -5.68 -21.55
N GLY A 287 -5.65 -6.75 -22.05
CA GLY A 287 -5.90 -8.12 -21.59
C GLY A 287 -5.42 -8.34 -20.16
N PHE A 288 -4.22 -7.89 -19.80
CA PHE A 288 -3.70 -7.93 -18.44
C PHE A 288 -4.55 -7.10 -17.49
N LYS A 289 -4.91 -5.87 -17.94
CA LYS A 289 -5.83 -5.03 -17.16
C LYS A 289 -7.16 -5.74 -16.89
N ALA A 290 -7.76 -6.39 -17.87
CA ALA A 290 -9.03 -7.10 -17.69
C ALA A 290 -8.94 -8.19 -16.61
N ARG A 291 -7.80 -8.90 -16.50
CA ARG A 291 -7.56 -9.91 -15.47
C ARG A 291 -7.40 -9.30 -14.09
N VAL A 292 -6.64 -8.22 -13.98
CA VAL A 292 -6.50 -7.47 -12.72
C VAL A 292 -7.87 -6.93 -12.26
N ASP A 293 -8.65 -6.36 -13.18
CA ASP A 293 -9.99 -5.86 -12.87
C ASP A 293 -10.94 -6.99 -12.46
N ALA A 294 -10.87 -8.15 -13.09
CA ALA A 294 -11.68 -9.33 -12.72
C ALA A 294 -11.35 -9.82 -11.30
N ALA A 295 -10.07 -9.88 -10.95
CA ALA A 295 -9.62 -10.24 -9.61
C ALA A 295 -10.12 -9.23 -8.56
N LEU A 296 -9.98 -7.93 -8.82
CA LEU A 296 -10.50 -6.88 -7.92
C LEU A 296 -12.02 -6.94 -7.79
N ALA A 297 -12.74 -7.12 -8.90
CA ALA A 297 -14.20 -7.26 -8.86
C ALA A 297 -14.65 -8.49 -8.06
N ALA A 298 -13.90 -9.59 -8.08
CA ALA A 298 -14.17 -10.75 -7.23
C ALA A 298 -14.00 -10.41 -5.73
N ILE A 299 -12.94 -9.68 -5.36
CA ILE A 299 -12.72 -9.20 -3.99
C ILE A 299 -13.86 -8.27 -3.54
N PHE A 300 -14.31 -7.37 -4.41
CA PHE A 300 -15.42 -6.46 -4.10
C PHE A 300 -16.72 -7.22 -3.87
N ARG A 301 -17.08 -8.16 -4.76
CA ARG A 301 -18.30 -8.97 -4.63
C ARG A 301 -18.31 -9.93 -3.44
N SER A 302 -17.14 -10.43 -3.02
CA SER A 302 -17.03 -11.37 -1.89
C SER A 302 -17.21 -10.70 -0.52
N GLY A 303 -17.20 -9.36 -0.46
CA GLY A 303 -17.19 -8.61 0.80
C GLY A 303 -15.82 -8.58 1.50
N GLU A 304 -14.76 -9.12 0.89
CA GLU A 304 -13.41 -9.11 1.44
C GLU A 304 -12.89 -7.69 1.65
N MET A 305 -13.31 -6.72 0.83
CA MET A 305 -12.93 -5.32 1.02
C MET A 305 -13.28 -4.78 2.40
N ALA A 306 -14.42 -5.15 2.97
CA ALA A 306 -14.81 -4.75 4.31
C ALA A 306 -13.87 -5.36 5.38
N GLN A 307 -13.35 -6.56 5.16
CA GLN A 307 -12.36 -7.18 6.05
C GLN A 307 -11.01 -6.48 5.95
N LEU A 308 -10.54 -6.21 4.74
CA LEU A 308 -9.30 -5.46 4.49
C LEU A 308 -9.38 -4.04 5.06
N GLN A 309 -10.53 -3.36 4.92
CA GLN A 309 -10.76 -2.05 5.53
C GLN A 309 -10.61 -2.11 7.06
N ARG A 310 -11.25 -3.07 7.72
CA ARG A 310 -11.08 -3.25 9.17
C ARG A 310 -9.64 -3.52 9.55
N GLN A 311 -8.95 -4.38 8.80
CA GLN A 311 -7.56 -4.74 9.05
C GLN A 311 -6.61 -3.53 8.97
N TRP A 312 -6.73 -2.71 7.93
CA TRP A 312 -5.77 -1.66 7.63
C TRP A 312 -6.14 -0.28 8.18
N PHE A 313 -7.41 -0.05 8.56
CA PHE A 313 -7.87 1.26 9.03
C PHE A 313 -8.41 1.26 10.47
N GLN A 314 -8.97 0.16 10.94
CA GLN A 314 -9.61 0.10 12.25
C GLN A 314 -8.83 -0.75 13.26
N ALA A 315 -8.06 -1.73 12.83
CA ALA A 315 -7.14 -2.47 13.69
C ALA A 315 -5.86 -1.67 13.97
N ALA A 316 -5.05 -2.16 14.91
CA ALA A 316 -3.71 -1.63 15.14
C ALA A 316 -2.82 -1.92 13.92
N ILE A 317 -2.29 -0.87 13.32
CA ILE A 317 -1.47 -0.96 12.10
C ILE A 317 -0.05 -1.41 12.46
N PRO A 318 0.43 -2.54 11.93
CA PRO A 318 1.83 -2.94 12.10
C PRO A 318 2.77 -1.97 11.36
N PRO A 319 4.00 -1.74 11.82
CA PRO A 319 4.55 -2.09 13.13
C PRO A 319 4.20 -1.06 14.22
N TYR A 320 3.40 -0.04 13.88
CA TYR A 320 3.21 1.16 14.69
C TYR A 320 2.28 0.95 15.89
N GLY A 321 1.40 -0.06 15.86
CA GLY A 321 0.45 -0.34 16.94
C GLY A 321 -0.68 0.70 17.10
N HIS A 322 -0.77 1.69 16.24
CA HIS A 322 -1.81 2.73 16.25
C HIS A 322 -2.97 2.37 15.32
N ARG A 323 -4.14 2.95 15.60
CA ARG A 323 -5.33 2.85 14.74
C ARG A 323 -5.56 4.17 14.03
N LEU A 324 -5.94 4.12 12.75
CA LEU A 324 -6.37 5.31 12.06
C LEU A 324 -7.79 5.72 12.47
N ALA A 325 -8.66 4.75 12.75
CA ALA A 325 -10.09 4.94 13.02
C ALA A 325 -10.80 5.73 11.90
N VAL A 326 -10.42 5.45 10.63
CA VAL A 326 -11.01 6.08 9.44
C VAL A 326 -12.01 5.10 8.83
N GLU A 327 -13.27 5.53 8.75
CA GLU A 327 -14.31 4.79 8.04
C GLU A 327 -14.24 5.07 6.53
N PRO A 328 -14.66 4.11 5.69
CA PRO A 328 -14.76 4.35 4.26
C PRO A 328 -15.83 5.39 3.98
N SER A 329 -15.54 6.34 3.09
CA SER A 329 -16.54 7.32 2.65
C SER A 329 -17.69 6.63 1.88
N PRO A 330 -18.88 7.24 1.80
CA PRO A 330 -19.96 6.73 0.96
C PRO A 330 -19.52 6.49 -0.49
N GLU A 331 -18.65 7.37 -1.01
CA GLU A 331 -18.09 7.22 -2.35
C GLU A 331 -17.19 5.99 -2.45
N THR A 332 -16.36 5.72 -1.44
CA THR A 332 -15.53 4.50 -1.38
C THR A 332 -16.42 3.24 -1.36
N LEU A 333 -17.51 3.24 -0.57
CA LEU A 333 -18.44 2.10 -0.52
C LEU A 333 -19.08 1.87 -1.89
N THR A 334 -19.51 2.93 -2.58
CA THR A 334 -20.07 2.84 -3.93
C THR A 334 -19.08 2.22 -4.94
N LEU A 335 -17.77 2.54 -4.84
CA LEU A 335 -16.75 1.91 -5.69
C LEU A 335 -16.72 0.38 -5.50
N TRP A 336 -16.91 -0.12 -4.28
CA TRP A 336 -16.90 -1.56 -4.01
C TRP A 336 -18.20 -2.25 -4.43
N GLU A 337 -19.34 -1.57 -4.32
CA GLU A 337 -20.64 -2.11 -4.69
C GLU A 337 -20.82 -2.23 -6.21
N THR A 338 -20.44 -1.18 -6.93
CA THR A 338 -20.66 -1.12 -8.37
C THR A 338 -19.59 -1.84 -9.16
N GLY A 339 -18.35 -1.91 -8.64
CA GLY A 339 -17.18 -2.36 -9.39
C GLY A 339 -16.95 -1.55 -10.67
N GLU A 340 -17.63 -0.41 -10.79
CA GLU A 340 -17.60 0.43 -11.98
C GLU A 340 -16.70 1.64 -11.78
N ARG A 341 -16.15 2.15 -12.89
CA ARG A 341 -15.50 3.45 -12.88
C ARG A 341 -16.56 4.53 -12.78
N PRO A 342 -16.50 5.44 -11.79
CA PRO A 342 -17.29 6.65 -11.87
C PRO A 342 -16.82 7.43 -13.10
N GLY A 343 -17.65 7.56 -14.12
CA GLY A 343 -17.29 8.43 -15.23
C GLY A 343 -17.61 8.01 -16.65
N LYS A 344 -18.37 6.95 -16.90
CA LYS A 344 -18.95 6.76 -18.24
C LYS A 344 -19.90 7.92 -18.67
N GLU A 345 -20.45 8.63 -17.71
CA GLU A 345 -21.29 9.81 -18.00
C GLU A 345 -20.50 11.06 -18.44
N GLN A 346 -19.20 11.15 -18.18
CA GLN A 346 -18.40 12.32 -18.53
C GLN A 346 -17.80 12.27 -19.93
N GLU A 347 -17.63 11.10 -20.53
CA GLU A 347 -17.20 10.98 -21.94
C GLU A 347 -18.36 11.26 -22.91
N ALA A 348 -19.59 10.96 -22.51
CA ALA A 348 -20.78 11.22 -23.33
C ALA A 348 -21.13 12.72 -23.44
N SER A 349 -20.84 13.54 -22.41
CA SER A 349 -21.12 14.97 -22.43
C SER A 349 -20.05 15.83 -23.15
N ALA A 350 -18.85 15.26 -23.39
CA ALA A 350 -17.76 15.95 -24.09
C ALA A 350 -17.81 15.75 -25.63
N SER A 351 -18.66 14.85 -26.11
CA SER A 351 -18.79 14.51 -27.54
C SER A 351 -20.04 15.07 -28.22
N SER A 352 -20.81 15.93 -27.57
CA SER A 352 -21.92 16.63 -28.25
C SER A 352 -21.33 17.77 -29.07
N PRO A 353 -21.43 17.74 -30.43
CA PRO A 353 -21.02 18.88 -31.24
C PRO A 353 -22.02 19.99 -30.97
N THR A 354 -21.48 21.16 -30.58
CA THR A 354 -22.22 22.44 -30.64
C THR A 354 -22.64 22.67 -32.09
N SER A 355 -23.91 22.35 -32.40
CA SER A 355 -24.59 22.83 -33.59
C SER A 355 -24.81 24.34 -33.40
N GLY A 356 -23.94 25.14 -34.02
CA GLY A 356 -24.13 26.55 -34.15
C GLY A 356 -25.29 26.83 -35.11
N SER A 357 -26.11 27.75 -34.72
CA SER A 357 -26.95 28.60 -35.62
C SER A 357 -26.56 30.03 -35.36
#